data_5a1400d89274cd6f28af9fea1ac6cb18
#
_entry.id   5a1400d89274cd6f28af9fea1ac6cb18
#
_cell.length_a   1.000
_cell.length_b   1.000
_cell.length_c   1.000
_cell.angle_alpha   90.00
_cell.angle_beta   90.00
_cell.angle_gamma   90.00
#
_symmetry.space_group_name_H-M   'P 1'
#
loop_
_entity.id
_entity.type
_entity.pdbx_description
1 polymer ?
#
loop_
_entity_poly.entity_id
_entity_poly.type
_entity_poly.pdbx_seq_one_letter_code
_entity_poly.pdbx_strand_id
1 'polypeptide(L)'
;AATTNTTSSANANSSTNLAPSYLEQLSTQSSRNDGLSAYYNSSTIYRFESPLKLTQSGGSNQYDVTVDNTDFLEGSGSNVVKIPATKSSTMYEMEFAAPYVSLNNKPDAISFSLSLSNQWQGKIGLIVKNASGQKIYLHVIRPNSWTGWREVSFDPENIPGFSYPMTIVGYYFETPSGESPETTMKLDNLSVNNLVVS
;
A
#
# COMPACT_ATOMS: atom_id res chain seq x y z
N ALA A 1 -27.45 15.54 9.50
CA ALA A 1 -26.90 14.27 9.95
C ALA A 1 -25.61 14.02 9.21
N ALA A 2 -24.50 14.10 9.91
CA ALA A 2 -23.20 13.83 9.32
C ALA A 2 -23.11 12.33 9.06
N THR A 3 -22.85 11.97 7.84
CA THR A 3 -22.60 10.58 7.49
C THR A 3 -21.17 10.27 7.92
N THR A 4 -21.03 9.52 8.97
CA THR A 4 -19.75 8.93 9.29
C THR A 4 -19.38 8.00 8.15
N ASN A 5 -18.41 8.35 7.40
CA ASN A 5 -17.92 7.43 6.38
C ASN A 5 -17.05 6.38 7.06
N THR A 6 -17.70 5.33 7.48
CA THR A 6 -17.05 4.16 8.08
C THR A 6 -16.63 3.14 7.04
N THR A 7 -16.65 3.51 5.77
CA THR A 7 -16.29 2.56 4.70
C THR A 7 -14.89 1.97 4.88
N SER A 8 -14.00 2.72 5.50
CA SER A 8 -12.69 2.18 5.85
C SER A 8 -12.77 1.06 6.89
N SER A 9 -13.79 1.03 7.72
CA SER A 9 -13.93 -0.04 8.72
C SER A 9 -14.19 -1.40 8.08
N ALA A 10 -14.85 -1.44 6.93
CA ALA A 10 -15.04 -2.70 6.22
C ALA A 10 -13.71 -3.32 5.76
N ASN A 11 -12.71 -2.50 5.57
CA ASN A 11 -11.38 -2.93 5.12
C ASN A 11 -10.41 -3.14 6.28
N ALA A 12 -10.80 -2.76 7.47
CA ALA A 12 -9.96 -2.89 8.65
C ALA A 12 -9.57 -4.35 8.94
N ASN A 13 -10.46 -5.28 8.64
CA ASN A 13 -10.19 -6.71 8.80
C ASN A 13 -9.17 -7.24 7.78
N SER A 14 -8.79 -6.42 6.83
CA SER A 14 -7.90 -6.85 5.77
C SER A 14 -6.45 -6.99 6.20
N SER A 15 -6.04 -6.30 7.24
CA SER A 15 -4.64 -6.29 7.69
C SER A 15 -4.38 -7.26 8.84
N THR A 16 -4.95 -8.45 8.77
CA THR A 16 -4.88 -9.47 9.84
C THR A 16 -3.48 -9.94 10.18
N ASN A 17 -2.50 -9.71 9.32
CA ASN A 17 -1.12 -10.11 9.52
C ASN A 17 -0.27 -9.08 10.26
N LEU A 18 -0.84 -7.93 10.54
CA LEU A 18 -0.20 -6.86 11.29
C LEU A 18 -0.99 -6.61 12.56
N ALA A 19 -0.42 -5.80 13.46
CA ALA A 19 -1.23 -5.12 14.46
C ALA A 19 -2.39 -4.38 13.75
N PRO A 20 -3.52 -4.16 14.41
CA PRO A 20 -4.64 -3.45 13.80
C PRO A 20 -4.17 -2.20 13.07
N SER A 21 -4.70 -1.97 11.87
CA SER A 21 -4.35 -0.79 11.11
C SER A 21 -4.73 0.48 11.85
N TYR A 22 -4.03 1.55 11.57
CA TYR A 22 -4.36 2.85 12.16
C TYR A 22 -5.80 3.29 11.83
N LEU A 23 -6.26 3.03 10.61
CA LEU A 23 -7.64 3.31 10.22
C LEU A 23 -8.66 2.51 11.03
N GLU A 24 -8.36 1.25 11.31
CA GLU A 24 -9.20 0.40 12.15
C GLU A 24 -9.31 0.97 13.57
N GLN A 25 -8.19 1.36 14.16
CA GLN A 25 -8.16 1.97 15.49
C GLN A 25 -8.96 3.28 15.53
N LEU A 26 -8.79 4.14 14.54
CA LEU A 26 -9.54 5.40 14.45
C LEU A 26 -11.04 5.16 14.26
N SER A 27 -11.44 4.21 13.42
CA SER A 27 -12.85 3.85 13.23
C SER A 27 -13.48 3.37 14.54
N THR A 28 -12.75 2.57 15.31
CA THR A 28 -13.20 2.10 16.61
C THR A 28 -13.33 3.25 17.61
N GLN A 29 -12.39 4.18 17.60
CA GLN A 29 -12.44 5.36 18.48
C GLN A 29 -13.60 6.28 18.11
N SER A 30 -13.82 6.54 16.83
CA SER A 30 -14.89 7.44 16.40
C SER A 30 -16.29 6.88 16.74
N SER A 31 -16.44 5.57 16.72
CA SER A 31 -17.71 4.94 17.12
C SER A 31 -18.01 5.05 18.61
N ARG A 32 -17.03 5.37 19.45
CA ARG A 32 -17.19 5.55 20.90
C ARG A 32 -17.46 7.00 21.31
N ASN A 33 -17.25 7.93 20.41
CA ASN A 33 -17.42 9.36 20.68
C ASN A 33 -18.84 9.79 20.32
N ASP A 34 -19.75 9.60 21.24
CA ASP A 34 -21.14 10.06 21.09
C ASP A 34 -21.16 11.57 20.83
N GLY A 35 -21.75 11.95 19.72
CA GLY A 35 -21.93 13.35 19.35
C GLY A 35 -20.79 13.97 18.55
N LEU A 36 -19.71 13.22 18.28
CA LEU A 36 -18.67 13.65 17.35
C LEU A 36 -18.86 13.01 15.98
N SER A 37 -18.82 13.82 14.95
CA SER A 37 -18.73 13.34 13.57
C SER A 37 -17.26 13.23 13.18
N ALA A 38 -16.87 12.06 12.70
CA ALA A 38 -15.55 11.83 12.18
C ALA A 38 -15.61 11.15 10.82
N TYR A 39 -14.78 11.56 9.89
CA TYR A 39 -14.62 10.92 8.59
C TYR A 39 -13.19 11.04 8.12
N TYR A 40 -12.80 10.14 7.23
CA TYR A 40 -11.49 10.22 6.58
C TYR A 40 -11.63 10.99 5.28
N ASN A 41 -10.81 12.00 5.13
CA ASN A 41 -10.61 12.66 3.85
C ASN A 41 -9.48 11.93 3.12
N SER A 42 -9.84 11.14 2.12
CA SER A 42 -8.91 10.35 1.33
C SER A 42 -8.55 11.06 0.05
N SER A 43 -7.25 11.14 -0.24
CA SER A 43 -6.73 11.65 -1.50
C SER A 43 -5.93 10.56 -2.20
N THR A 44 -6.39 10.14 -3.37
CA THR A 44 -5.66 9.17 -4.19
C THR A 44 -4.40 9.83 -4.74
N ILE A 45 -3.25 9.23 -4.48
CA ILE A 45 -1.96 9.72 -4.97
C ILE A 45 -1.44 8.92 -6.16
N TYR A 46 -1.93 7.71 -6.37
CA TYR A 46 -1.63 6.92 -7.56
C TYR A 46 -2.77 5.95 -7.88
N ARG A 47 -3.19 5.90 -9.15
CA ARG A 47 -4.39 5.15 -9.60
C ARG A 47 -4.10 3.82 -10.27
N PHE A 48 -2.86 3.58 -10.67
CA PHE A 48 -2.47 2.33 -11.37
C PHE A 48 -3.18 2.08 -12.71
N GLU A 49 -3.55 3.14 -13.41
CA GLU A 49 -4.23 3.04 -14.73
C GLU A 49 -3.26 2.86 -15.90
N SER A 50 -1.97 2.99 -15.65
CA SER A 50 -0.90 2.73 -16.61
C SER A 50 0.07 1.69 -16.06
N PRO A 51 0.64 0.84 -16.91
CA PRO A 51 1.57 -0.18 -16.43
C PRO A 51 2.87 0.44 -15.95
N LEU A 52 3.30 0.05 -14.76
CA LEU A 52 4.60 0.39 -14.20
C LEU A 52 5.63 -0.66 -14.59
N LYS A 53 6.89 -0.38 -14.30
CA LYS A 53 7.98 -1.33 -14.55
C LYS A 53 8.36 -2.05 -13.25
N LEU A 54 8.44 -3.36 -13.33
CA LEU A 54 8.95 -4.20 -12.25
C LEU A 54 10.36 -4.63 -12.60
N THR A 55 11.31 -4.35 -11.72
CA THR A 55 12.72 -4.74 -11.89
C THR A 55 13.22 -5.51 -10.67
N GLN A 56 14.15 -6.43 -10.89
CA GLN A 56 14.87 -7.05 -9.79
C GLN A 56 15.88 -6.04 -9.24
N SER A 57 15.89 -5.86 -7.92
CA SER A 57 16.81 -4.93 -7.28
C SER A 57 18.28 -5.33 -7.52
N GLY A 58 19.08 -4.37 -7.96
CA GLY A 58 20.49 -4.60 -8.32
C GLY A 58 20.71 -5.35 -9.62
N GLY A 59 19.65 -5.68 -10.36
CA GLY A 59 19.71 -6.36 -11.65
C GLY A 59 19.18 -5.51 -12.80
N SER A 60 19.44 -5.96 -14.03
CA SER A 60 18.93 -5.33 -15.24
C SER A 60 17.64 -5.97 -15.77
N ASN A 61 17.18 -7.06 -15.16
CA ASN A 61 15.99 -7.77 -15.60
C ASN A 61 14.73 -6.98 -15.30
N GLN A 62 13.91 -6.77 -16.33
CA GLN A 62 12.58 -6.19 -16.22
C GLN A 62 11.55 -7.28 -16.41
N TYR A 63 10.44 -7.13 -15.69
CA TYR A 63 9.29 -8.04 -15.77
C TYR A 63 8.08 -7.26 -16.25
N ASP A 64 7.24 -7.90 -17.02
CA ASP A 64 6.06 -7.27 -17.59
C ASP A 64 5.02 -7.00 -16.50
N VAL A 65 4.48 -5.79 -16.55
CA VAL A 65 3.31 -5.37 -15.76
C VAL A 65 2.22 -5.00 -16.76
N THR A 66 1.03 -5.50 -16.54
CA THR A 66 -0.13 -5.20 -17.35
C THR A 66 -1.18 -4.46 -16.57
N VAL A 67 -2.16 -3.87 -17.25
CA VAL A 67 -3.31 -3.24 -16.63
C VAL A 67 -4.54 -4.11 -16.83
N ASP A 68 -5.26 -4.40 -15.75
CA ASP A 68 -6.53 -5.09 -15.78
C ASP A 68 -7.66 -4.05 -15.68
N ASN A 69 -8.42 -3.91 -16.76
CA ASN A 69 -9.55 -2.99 -16.84
C ASN A 69 -10.89 -3.63 -16.43
N THR A 70 -10.85 -4.85 -15.93
CA THR A 70 -12.04 -5.59 -15.51
C THR A 70 -12.09 -5.87 -14.02
N ASP A 71 -10.95 -5.85 -13.36
CA ASP A 71 -10.82 -6.13 -11.93
C ASP A 71 -9.96 -5.04 -11.27
N PHE A 72 -10.61 -4.00 -10.80
CA PHE A 72 -10.01 -2.85 -10.14
C PHE A 72 -10.98 -2.28 -9.11
N LEU A 73 -10.48 -1.45 -8.22
CA LEU A 73 -11.28 -0.84 -7.14
C LEU A 73 -11.48 0.65 -7.32
N GLU A 74 -10.59 1.33 -8.03
CA GLU A 74 -10.61 2.77 -8.22
C GLU A 74 -10.21 3.11 -9.65
N GLY A 75 -10.85 4.13 -10.23
CA GLY A 75 -10.54 4.60 -11.58
C GLY A 75 -10.99 3.62 -12.66
N SER A 76 -10.09 3.23 -13.55
CA SER A 76 -10.37 2.43 -14.75
C SER A 76 -9.51 1.19 -14.91
N GLY A 77 -8.63 0.90 -13.94
CA GLY A 77 -7.78 -0.28 -14.02
C GLY A 77 -6.89 -0.48 -12.82
N SER A 78 -6.34 -1.65 -12.69
CA SER A 78 -5.33 -2.01 -11.70
C SER A 78 -4.06 -2.51 -12.37
N ASN A 79 -2.91 -2.36 -11.72
CA ASN A 79 -1.68 -2.99 -12.22
C ASN A 79 -1.63 -4.46 -11.82
N VAL A 80 -1.36 -5.32 -12.78
CA VAL A 80 -1.14 -6.75 -12.58
C VAL A 80 0.35 -7.01 -12.60
N VAL A 81 0.87 -7.48 -11.47
CA VAL A 81 2.28 -7.74 -11.22
C VAL A 81 2.46 -9.23 -11.02
N LYS A 82 3.35 -9.84 -11.80
CA LYS A 82 3.74 -11.24 -11.60
C LYS A 82 5.09 -11.30 -10.91
N ILE A 83 5.08 -11.72 -9.65
CA ILE A 83 6.31 -12.00 -8.92
C ILE A 83 6.78 -13.39 -9.32
N PRO A 84 7.99 -13.52 -9.89
CA PRO A 84 8.48 -14.82 -10.34
C PRO A 84 8.63 -15.82 -9.21
N ALA A 85 8.55 -17.10 -9.55
CA ALA A 85 8.95 -18.17 -8.64
C ALA A 85 10.44 -18.02 -8.29
N THR A 86 10.76 -18.16 -7.02
CA THR A 86 12.14 -18.03 -6.52
C THR A 86 12.47 -19.15 -5.55
N LYS A 87 13.77 -19.40 -5.37
CA LYS A 87 14.30 -20.37 -4.41
C LYS A 87 14.95 -19.72 -3.18
N SER A 88 15.08 -18.41 -3.23
CA SER A 88 15.68 -17.62 -2.15
C SER A 88 15.05 -16.23 -2.14
N SER A 89 15.27 -15.50 -1.05
CA SER A 89 14.80 -14.13 -0.95
C SER A 89 15.38 -13.26 -2.06
N THR A 90 14.49 -12.63 -2.81
CA THR A 90 14.83 -11.74 -3.91
C THR A 90 13.97 -10.50 -3.79
N MET A 91 14.58 -9.34 -3.95
CA MET A 91 13.86 -8.07 -3.89
C MET A 91 13.57 -7.55 -5.30
N TYR A 92 12.35 -7.09 -5.48
CA TYR A 92 11.88 -6.44 -6.70
C TYR A 92 11.40 -5.04 -6.38
N GLU A 93 11.58 -4.12 -7.30
CA GLU A 93 11.15 -2.73 -7.17
C GLU A 93 10.23 -2.35 -8.32
N MET A 94 9.19 -1.60 -8.00
CA MET A 94 8.25 -1.04 -8.95
C MET A 94 8.18 0.46 -8.72
N GLU A 95 8.78 1.22 -9.63
CA GLU A 95 8.90 2.67 -9.49
C GLU A 95 7.80 3.40 -10.25
N PHE A 96 7.26 4.44 -9.63
CA PHE A 96 6.29 5.32 -10.26
C PHE A 96 6.97 6.20 -11.32
N ALA A 97 6.18 6.57 -12.33
CA ALA A 97 6.64 7.57 -13.30
C ALA A 97 6.76 8.94 -12.63
N ALA A 98 7.81 9.67 -12.97
CA ALA A 98 7.95 11.07 -12.54
C ALA A 98 6.89 11.96 -13.23
N PRO A 99 6.42 13.05 -12.56
CA PRO A 99 6.84 13.53 -11.25
C PRO A 99 6.26 12.69 -10.11
N TYR A 100 7.07 12.50 -9.07
CA TYR A 100 6.64 11.79 -7.87
C TYR A 100 5.74 12.65 -7.01
N VAL A 101 4.83 12.00 -6.27
CA VAL A 101 4.01 12.68 -5.28
C VAL A 101 4.82 12.94 -4.01
N SER A 102 4.84 14.19 -3.59
CA SER A 102 5.51 14.62 -2.37
C SER A 102 4.48 14.99 -1.32
N LEU A 103 4.66 14.51 -0.11
CA LEU A 103 3.84 14.84 1.05
C LEU A 103 4.58 15.87 1.90
N ASN A 104 4.00 17.06 2.07
CA ASN A 104 4.61 18.12 2.87
C ASN A 104 4.40 17.91 4.36
N ASN A 105 3.33 17.25 4.73
CA ASN A 105 2.96 16.97 6.11
C ASN A 105 2.62 15.50 6.29
N LYS A 106 2.77 15.01 7.52
CA LYS A 106 2.38 13.66 7.92
C LYS A 106 0.88 13.45 7.70
N PRO A 107 0.44 12.45 6.92
CA PRO A 107 -0.95 12.03 6.91
C PRO A 107 -1.28 11.19 8.14
N ASP A 108 -2.56 11.04 8.46
CA ASP A 108 -2.99 10.14 9.53
C ASP A 108 -2.77 8.68 9.16
N ALA A 109 -2.95 8.34 7.88
CA ALA A 109 -2.61 7.03 7.37
C ALA A 109 -2.26 7.07 5.88
N ILE A 110 -1.52 6.08 5.44
CA ILE A 110 -1.28 5.76 4.03
C ILE A 110 -1.92 4.40 3.77
N SER A 111 -2.66 4.27 2.68
CA SER A 111 -3.33 3.02 2.33
C SER A 111 -3.18 2.70 0.84
N PHE A 112 -3.22 1.42 0.54
CA PHE A 112 -3.29 0.91 -0.83
C PHE A 112 -4.08 -0.39 -0.86
N SER A 113 -4.60 -0.72 -2.02
CA SER A 113 -5.34 -1.96 -2.23
C SER A 113 -4.45 -2.98 -2.94
N LEU A 114 -4.49 -4.21 -2.44
CA LEU A 114 -3.67 -5.32 -2.90
C LEU A 114 -4.54 -6.56 -3.09
N SER A 115 -4.45 -7.17 -4.27
CA SER A 115 -5.06 -8.46 -4.55
C SER A 115 -3.98 -9.51 -4.76
N LEU A 116 -4.18 -10.69 -4.21
CA LEU A 116 -3.25 -11.81 -4.28
C LEU A 116 -3.93 -13.04 -4.87
N SER A 117 -3.25 -13.70 -5.79
CA SER A 117 -3.71 -14.97 -6.37
C SER A 117 -3.62 -16.15 -5.41
N ASN A 118 -2.71 -16.06 -4.45
CA ASN A 118 -2.47 -17.10 -3.44
C ASN A 118 -1.91 -16.47 -2.17
N GLN A 119 -1.97 -17.19 -1.07
CA GLN A 119 -1.28 -16.79 0.15
C GLN A 119 0.23 -16.72 -0.10
N TRP A 120 0.85 -15.63 0.28
CA TRP A 120 2.24 -15.37 -0.03
C TRP A 120 3.03 -14.96 1.21
N GLN A 121 4.17 -15.61 1.44
CA GLN A 121 4.99 -15.42 2.63
C GLN A 121 6.03 -14.29 2.50
N GLY A 122 6.01 -13.56 1.40
CA GLY A 122 6.93 -12.47 1.17
C GLY A 122 6.61 -11.19 1.93
N LYS A 123 7.35 -10.14 1.63
CA LYS A 123 7.14 -8.79 2.16
C LYS A 123 6.73 -7.85 1.06
N ILE A 124 5.87 -6.90 1.40
CA ILE A 124 5.49 -5.78 0.55
C ILE A 124 5.70 -4.50 1.33
N GLY A 125 6.23 -3.51 0.66
CA GLY A 125 6.41 -2.20 1.26
C GLY A 125 6.49 -1.07 0.25
N LEU A 126 6.67 0.13 0.77
CA LEU A 126 6.85 1.33 -0.04
C LEU A 126 8.33 1.71 -0.11
N ILE A 127 8.68 2.34 -1.22
CA ILE A 127 9.94 3.04 -1.38
C ILE A 127 9.66 4.53 -1.27
N VAL A 128 10.29 5.17 -0.32
CA VAL A 128 10.13 6.60 -0.07
C VAL A 128 11.47 7.30 -0.01
N LYS A 129 11.48 8.58 -0.27
CA LYS A 129 12.62 9.47 0.01
C LYS A 129 12.21 10.45 1.10
N ASN A 130 13.04 10.57 2.12
CA ASN A 130 12.82 11.53 3.20
C ASN A 130 13.23 12.95 2.78
N ALA A 131 13.11 13.91 3.70
CA ALA A 131 13.46 15.32 3.45
C ALA A 131 14.91 15.52 3.01
N SER A 132 15.83 14.66 3.44
CA SER A 132 17.24 14.71 3.02
C SER A 132 17.52 14.03 1.69
N GLY A 133 16.51 13.45 1.03
CA GLY A 133 16.64 12.70 -0.20
C GLY A 133 17.12 11.27 -0.02
N GLN A 134 17.24 10.79 1.22
CA GLN A 134 17.62 9.42 1.51
C GLN A 134 16.48 8.47 1.14
N LYS A 135 16.80 7.43 0.38
CA LYS A 135 15.86 6.38 0.01
C LYS A 135 15.65 5.41 1.17
N ILE A 136 14.41 5.18 1.52
CA ILE A 136 14.01 4.29 2.61
C ILE A 136 13.08 3.22 2.07
N TYR A 137 13.38 1.96 2.39
CA TYR A 137 12.53 0.81 2.09
C TYR A 137 11.66 0.51 3.32
N LEU A 138 10.39 0.77 3.19
CA LEU A 138 9.45 0.79 4.27
C LEU A 138 8.64 -0.50 4.28
N HIS A 139 9.00 -1.47 5.13
CA HIS A 139 8.22 -2.69 5.27
C HIS A 139 6.82 -2.37 5.79
N VAL A 140 5.81 -2.77 5.05
CA VAL A 140 4.41 -2.53 5.41
C VAL A 140 3.73 -3.80 5.88
N ILE A 141 3.77 -4.88 5.10
CA ILE A 141 3.01 -6.10 5.41
C ILE A 141 3.64 -7.36 4.84
N ARG A 142 3.37 -8.50 5.52
CA ARG A 142 3.50 -9.86 4.99
C ARG A 142 2.11 -10.42 4.73
N PRO A 143 1.63 -10.49 3.49
CA PRO A 143 0.25 -10.87 3.19
C PRO A 143 0.07 -12.39 3.15
N ASN A 144 0.24 -13.06 4.27
CA ASN A 144 0.28 -14.52 4.35
C ASN A 144 -1.05 -15.17 4.78
N SER A 145 -2.13 -14.40 4.90
CA SER A 145 -3.40 -14.91 5.43
C SER A 145 -4.60 -14.70 4.50
N TRP A 146 -4.43 -14.07 3.34
CA TRP A 146 -5.57 -13.86 2.44
C TRP A 146 -5.23 -14.07 0.98
N THR A 147 -6.30 -14.18 0.18
CA THR A 147 -6.31 -14.09 -1.27
C THR A 147 -7.38 -13.07 -1.68
N GLY A 148 -7.29 -12.57 -2.92
CA GLY A 148 -8.20 -11.53 -3.41
C GLY A 148 -7.85 -10.14 -2.89
N TRP A 149 -8.76 -9.20 -3.09
CA TRP A 149 -8.56 -7.79 -2.75
C TRP A 149 -8.63 -7.52 -1.25
N ARG A 150 -7.67 -6.75 -0.77
CA ARG A 150 -7.64 -6.17 0.57
C ARG A 150 -7.03 -4.79 0.56
N GLU A 151 -7.57 -3.90 1.39
CA GLU A 151 -6.93 -2.63 1.69
C GLU A 151 -5.92 -2.83 2.81
N VAL A 152 -4.72 -2.30 2.58
CA VAL A 152 -3.64 -2.25 3.56
C VAL A 152 -3.45 -0.80 3.95
N SER A 153 -3.43 -0.50 5.23
CA SER A 153 -3.18 0.84 5.74
C SER A 153 -2.21 0.83 6.90
N PHE A 154 -1.46 1.91 7.04
CA PHE A 154 -0.50 2.07 8.13
C PHE A 154 -0.32 3.53 8.51
N ASP A 155 0.09 3.74 9.76
CA ASP A 155 0.46 5.03 10.32
C ASP A 155 1.97 5.26 10.13
N PRO A 156 2.40 6.31 9.43
CA PRO A 156 3.81 6.60 9.24
C PRO A 156 4.53 7.16 10.47
N GLU A 157 3.85 7.40 11.58
CA GLU A 157 4.36 8.15 12.74
C GLU A 157 5.62 7.55 13.36
N ASN A 158 5.70 6.23 13.44
CA ASN A 158 6.72 5.54 14.20
C ASN A 158 7.84 4.95 13.35
N ILE A 159 8.03 5.46 12.13
CA ILE A 159 9.03 4.90 11.23
C ILE A 159 10.33 5.67 11.36
N PRO A 160 11.44 5.01 11.75
CA PRO A 160 12.74 5.66 11.89
C PRO A 160 13.21 6.31 10.58
N GLY A 161 13.71 7.53 10.65
CA GLY A 161 14.19 8.27 9.50
C GLY A 161 13.11 8.93 8.66
N PHE A 162 11.86 8.80 9.04
CA PHE A 162 10.73 9.39 8.34
C PHE A 162 10.67 10.89 8.62
N SER A 163 10.89 11.70 7.61
CA SER A 163 10.87 13.17 7.73
C SER A 163 10.20 13.80 6.52
N TYR A 164 9.59 14.96 6.72
CA TYR A 164 8.85 15.67 5.70
C TYR A 164 9.62 16.87 5.16
N PRO A 165 9.44 17.25 3.90
CA PRO A 165 8.62 16.60 2.89
C PRO A 165 9.09 15.20 2.56
N MET A 166 8.16 14.28 2.32
CA MET A 166 8.44 12.90 1.96
C MET A 166 7.94 12.62 0.55
N THR A 167 8.76 11.98 -0.26
CA THR A 167 8.38 11.61 -1.62
C THR A 167 8.14 10.10 -1.71
N ILE A 168 6.99 9.70 -2.23
CA ILE A 168 6.68 8.29 -2.47
C ILE A 168 7.17 7.94 -3.87
N VAL A 169 8.08 6.97 -3.95
CA VAL A 169 8.79 6.60 -5.18
C VAL A 169 8.21 5.36 -5.83
N GLY A 170 7.73 4.41 -5.04
CA GLY A 170 7.18 3.17 -5.56
C GLY A 170 6.95 2.11 -4.49
N TYR A 171 6.88 0.87 -4.94
CA TYR A 171 6.76 -0.31 -4.08
C TYR A 171 8.01 -1.17 -4.15
N TYR A 172 8.25 -1.96 -3.11
CA TYR A 172 9.14 -3.10 -3.20
C TYR A 172 8.43 -4.38 -2.77
N PHE A 173 8.88 -5.48 -3.34
CA PHE A 173 8.41 -6.83 -3.03
C PHE A 173 9.62 -7.70 -2.74
N GLU A 174 9.59 -8.41 -1.63
CA GLU A 174 10.66 -9.33 -1.25
C GLU A 174 10.10 -10.73 -1.10
N THR A 175 10.60 -11.66 -1.90
CA THR A 175 10.15 -13.05 -1.85
C THR A 175 10.63 -13.74 -0.57
N PRO A 176 9.97 -14.83 -0.14
CA PRO A 176 10.41 -15.59 1.03
C PRO A 176 11.84 -16.11 0.90
N SER A 177 12.45 -16.45 2.04
CA SER A 177 13.81 -17.02 2.09
C SER A 177 13.90 -18.45 1.54
N GLY A 178 12.79 -19.14 1.41
CA GLY A 178 12.68 -20.49 0.82
C GLY A 178 12.06 -20.46 -0.57
N GLU A 179 11.69 -21.63 -1.08
CA GLU A 179 10.98 -21.72 -2.34
C GLU A 179 9.65 -20.98 -2.27
N SER A 180 9.38 -20.21 -3.32
CA SER A 180 8.14 -19.44 -3.47
C SER A 180 7.61 -19.62 -4.90
N PRO A 181 6.34 -19.96 -5.06
CA PRO A 181 5.73 -20.04 -6.38
C PRO A 181 5.57 -18.65 -6.99
N GLU A 182 5.35 -18.61 -8.28
CA GLU A 182 4.89 -17.39 -8.95
C GLU A 182 3.59 -16.92 -8.29
N THR A 183 3.54 -15.62 -7.97
CA THR A 183 2.37 -15.01 -7.34
C THR A 183 1.92 -13.83 -8.17
N THR A 184 0.65 -13.80 -8.55
CA THR A 184 0.04 -12.66 -9.23
C THR A 184 -0.54 -11.72 -8.19
N MET A 185 -0.09 -10.46 -8.26
CA MET A 185 -0.57 -9.37 -7.43
C MET A 185 -1.25 -8.34 -8.30
N LYS A 186 -2.31 -7.73 -7.80
CA LYS A 186 -2.90 -6.53 -8.39
C LYS A 186 -2.79 -5.40 -7.39
N LEU A 187 -2.42 -4.24 -7.88
CA LEU A 187 -2.26 -3.03 -7.08
C LEU A 187 -3.22 -1.96 -7.58
N ASP A 188 -3.85 -1.29 -6.64
CA ASP A 188 -4.75 -0.19 -6.95
C ASP A 188 -4.81 0.80 -5.78
N ASN A 189 -5.20 2.03 -6.09
CA ASN A 189 -5.61 3.06 -5.14
C ASN A 189 -4.61 3.31 -4.00
N LEU A 190 -3.41 3.81 -4.31
CA LEU A 190 -2.53 4.35 -3.29
C LEU A 190 -3.07 5.71 -2.83
N SER A 191 -3.37 5.84 -1.56
CA SER A 191 -4.05 7.00 -1.00
C SER A 191 -3.42 7.46 0.30
N VAL A 192 -3.55 8.74 0.59
CA VAL A 192 -3.33 9.31 1.92
C VAL A 192 -4.67 9.62 2.56
N ASN A 193 -4.78 9.37 3.85
CA ASN A 193 -6.00 9.54 4.61
C ASN A 193 -5.75 10.47 5.79
N ASN A 194 -6.64 11.43 5.95
CA ASN A 194 -6.60 12.36 7.08
C ASN A 194 -7.95 12.30 7.80
N LEU A 195 -7.88 12.13 9.11
CA LEU A 195 -9.05 12.17 9.95
C LEU A 195 -9.52 13.61 10.10
N VAL A 196 -10.80 13.84 9.81
CA VAL A 196 -11.47 15.12 10.04
C VAL A 196 -12.53 14.90 11.12
N VAL A 197 -12.43 15.67 12.18
CA VAL A 197 -13.37 15.64 13.30
C VAL A 197 -14.10 16.97 13.33
N SER A 198 -15.43 16.92 13.33
CA SER A 198 -16.30 18.08 13.39
C SER A 198 -17.11 18.12 14.69
#